data_6238c8c8a62fe5234508e2f55175fed4
#
_entry.id   6238c8c8a62fe5234508e2f55175fed4
#
_cell.length_a   1.000
_cell.length_b   1.000
_cell.length_c   1.000
_cell.angle_alpha   90.00
_cell.angle_beta   90.00
_cell.angle_gamma   90.00
#
_symmetry.space_group_name_H-M   'P 1'
#
loop_
_entity.id
_entity.type
_entity.pdbx_description
1 polymer ?
#
loop_
_entity_poly.entity_id
_entity_poly.type
_entity_poly.pdbx_seq_one_letter_code
_entity_poly.pdbx_strand_id
1 'polypeptide(L)'
;MTRIGYTVFGLLSALVLLAGCTARGQVSAPTPQPLTITPLRTQQLAFGFNVFLAGNGAGVDLNKRTMGKVQEAGFGWVRVQMQWREFEPSPGAYNTAPYDTIIAVASGHSRVLVSIVKSPDWAAPSRPGGLPEDPAAFGQTMRFLAEHYQGEVAAWEIWNEQNLAGEVGGHVEIAPYFATLKAGYEAVKAIDPAMFVLFGGLTPTGVSDPGLAINDTEYLREFYAYADGAGRNYFDVLAAHPGSAANPPDTKYPDNPGNGACPPKYADKAGTCWRDGPEFYFRRIEDQRAVMEQYGDGPKQIWLTEFGWDACPDLPAPDGYEYCALTSEAQQAEYLIRAIAIARASWPWLGALFVWNLNYAATPNILPTDEKYAWSILRADWSNRPAFAALRDLPK
;
A
#
# COMPACT_ATOMS: atom_id res chain seq x y z
N MET A 1 -74.35 21.31 -20.25
CA MET A 1 -75.19 22.00 -19.29
C MET A 1 -74.36 22.10 -18.04
N THR A 2 -73.91 23.21 -17.46
CA THR A 2 -74.30 24.60 -17.46
C THR A 2 -73.04 25.43 -17.12
N ARG A 3 -72.86 26.53 -17.85
CA ARG A 3 -71.88 27.60 -17.52
C ARG A 3 -72.43 28.44 -16.33
N ILE A 4 -71.50 28.98 -15.49
CA ILE A 4 -71.56 30.28 -14.82
C ILE A 4 -70.11 30.56 -14.40
N GLY A 5 -69.51 31.55 -14.72
CA GLY A 5 -69.13 32.84 -15.02
C GLY A 5 -69.43 33.92 -13.97
N TYR A 6 -68.41 34.63 -13.40
CA TYR A 6 -68.35 36.00 -12.90
C TYR A 6 -66.90 36.36 -12.62
N THR A 7 -66.21 37.20 -13.34
CA THR A 7 -66.17 38.67 -13.38
C THR A 7 -65.35 39.29 -12.19
N VAL A 8 -64.12 39.69 -12.51
CA VAL A 8 -63.33 40.92 -12.29
C VAL A 8 -63.76 41.87 -11.17
N PHE A 9 -62.85 42.20 -10.29
CA PHE A 9 -62.56 43.54 -9.83
C PHE A 9 -61.07 43.74 -9.54
N GLY A 10 -60.46 44.73 -10.22
CA GLY A 10 -59.08 45.11 -10.03
C GLY A 10 -58.91 46.11 -8.86
N LEU A 11 -57.75 46.07 -8.25
CA LEU A 11 -57.25 47.19 -7.48
C LEU A 11 -55.76 47.34 -7.78
N LEU A 12 -55.42 48.44 -8.44
CA LEU A 12 -54.03 48.92 -8.57
C LEU A 12 -53.53 49.33 -7.19
N SER A 13 -52.42 48.72 -6.75
CA SER A 13 -51.57 49.33 -5.72
C SER A 13 -50.17 49.37 -6.27
N ALA A 14 -49.69 50.58 -6.49
CA ALA A 14 -48.32 50.87 -6.89
C ALA A 14 -47.37 50.52 -5.74
N LEU A 15 -46.49 49.56 -5.95
CA LEU A 15 -45.37 49.27 -5.05
C LEU A 15 -44.06 49.76 -5.70
N VAL A 16 -43.45 50.74 -5.03
CA VAL A 16 -42.12 51.28 -5.37
C VAL A 16 -41.09 50.16 -5.09
N LEU A 17 -40.47 49.61 -6.13
CA LEU A 17 -39.35 48.71 -6.03
C LEU A 17 -38.06 49.52 -5.83
N LEU A 18 -37.56 49.52 -4.59
CA LEU A 18 -36.18 49.90 -4.30
C LEU A 18 -35.27 48.74 -4.71
N ALA A 19 -34.58 48.93 -5.82
CA ALA A 19 -33.54 48.00 -6.27
C ALA A 19 -32.29 48.17 -5.37
N GLY A 20 -32.21 47.32 -4.35
CA GLY A 20 -30.98 47.13 -3.60
C GLY A 20 -30.08 46.12 -4.34
N CYS A 21 -29.12 46.58 -5.13
CA CYS A 21 -28.05 45.76 -5.65
C CYS A 21 -27.12 45.34 -4.49
N THR A 22 -27.37 44.17 -3.91
CA THR A 22 -26.35 43.47 -3.12
C THR A 22 -25.45 42.74 -4.09
N ALA A 23 -24.29 43.29 -4.38
CA ALA A 23 -23.20 42.58 -5.04
C ALA A 23 -22.80 41.39 -4.15
N ARG A 24 -23.26 40.20 -4.48
CA ARG A 24 -22.65 38.96 -3.96
C ARG A 24 -21.25 38.88 -4.54
N GLY A 25 -20.23 39.18 -3.74
CA GLY A 25 -18.86 38.89 -4.08
C GLY A 25 -18.74 37.39 -4.35
N GLN A 26 -18.41 37.04 -5.59
CA GLN A 26 -17.93 35.69 -5.89
C GLN A 26 -16.63 35.49 -5.12
N VAL A 27 -16.68 34.69 -4.05
CA VAL A 27 -15.47 34.16 -3.43
C VAL A 27 -14.94 33.13 -4.42
N SER A 28 -13.95 33.54 -5.21
CA SER A 28 -13.20 32.60 -6.05
C SER A 28 -12.58 31.57 -5.13
N ALA A 29 -12.86 30.28 -5.36
CA ALA A 29 -12.16 29.21 -4.69
C ALA A 29 -10.64 29.40 -4.91
N PRO A 30 -9.81 29.29 -3.87
CA PRO A 30 -8.38 29.45 -4.03
C PRO A 30 -7.88 28.41 -5.05
N THR A 31 -7.22 28.88 -6.08
CA THR A 31 -6.51 28.04 -7.03
C THR A 31 -5.51 27.18 -6.23
N PRO A 32 -5.51 25.84 -6.36
CA PRO A 32 -4.53 25.02 -5.66
C PRO A 32 -3.13 25.48 -6.04
N GLN A 33 -2.40 26.04 -5.10
CA GLN A 33 -0.97 26.28 -5.31
C GLN A 33 -0.28 24.92 -5.38
N PRO A 34 0.63 24.71 -6.34
CA PRO A 34 1.43 23.50 -6.36
C PRO A 34 2.19 23.43 -5.04
N LEU A 35 1.93 22.35 -4.27
CA LEU A 35 2.66 22.07 -3.05
C LEU A 35 4.15 22.00 -3.39
N THR A 36 4.93 22.93 -2.86
CA THR A 36 6.39 22.86 -2.95
C THR A 36 6.82 21.73 -2.01
N ILE A 37 6.83 20.50 -2.53
CA ILE A 37 7.36 19.36 -1.80
C ILE A 37 8.85 19.62 -1.67
N THR A 38 9.31 19.97 -0.46
CA THR A 38 10.74 20.03 -0.16
C THR A 38 11.28 18.63 -0.38
N PRO A 39 12.24 18.43 -1.30
CA PRO A 39 12.74 17.09 -1.57
C PRO A 39 13.32 16.50 -0.32
N LEU A 40 12.85 15.31 0.08
CA LEU A 40 13.38 14.53 1.21
C LEU A 40 14.82 14.00 0.94
N ARG A 41 15.56 14.63 0.06
CA ARG A 41 16.88 14.25 -0.45
C ARG A 41 18.01 14.14 0.57
N THR A 42 17.75 14.41 1.85
CA THR A 42 18.75 14.35 2.91
C THR A 42 18.41 13.38 4.04
N GLN A 43 17.29 12.65 3.95
CA GLN A 43 16.98 11.67 4.99
C GLN A 43 17.70 10.35 4.71
N GLN A 44 18.35 9.84 5.74
CA GLN A 44 18.90 8.50 5.75
C GLN A 44 17.80 7.49 5.40
N LEU A 45 18.13 6.49 4.54
CA LEU A 45 17.22 5.42 4.15
C LEU A 45 16.59 4.76 5.37
N ALA A 46 15.28 4.76 5.46
CA ALA A 46 14.56 4.20 6.59
C ALA A 46 14.35 2.68 6.44
N PHE A 47 14.33 1.97 7.57
CA PHE A 47 14.16 0.52 7.62
C PHE A 47 12.96 0.16 8.48
N GLY A 48 12.14 -0.74 7.97
CA GLY A 48 10.95 -1.25 8.63
C GLY A 48 10.73 -2.75 8.40
N PHE A 49 9.78 -3.28 9.15
CA PHE A 49 9.26 -4.63 8.97
C PHE A 49 7.76 -4.58 8.74
N ASN A 50 7.26 -5.47 7.89
CA ASN A 50 5.88 -5.91 7.97
C ASN A 50 5.76 -6.84 9.19
N VAL A 51 4.84 -6.52 10.09
CA VAL A 51 4.66 -7.24 11.35
C VAL A 51 3.21 -7.71 11.51
N PHE A 52 3.05 -8.88 12.10
CA PHE A 52 1.76 -9.30 12.62
C PHE A 52 1.68 -8.94 14.10
N LEU A 53 0.64 -8.19 14.45
CA LEU A 53 0.28 -7.84 15.83
C LEU A 53 -1.18 -8.22 16.08
N ALA A 54 -1.47 -8.69 17.29
CA ALA A 54 -2.83 -9.10 17.66
C ALA A 54 -3.56 -7.97 18.39
N GLY A 55 -4.80 -7.73 17.98
CA GLY A 55 -5.68 -6.71 18.55
C GLY A 55 -6.46 -7.13 19.80
N ASN A 56 -6.09 -8.23 20.45
CA ASN A 56 -6.80 -8.74 21.63
C ASN A 56 -5.83 -9.13 22.75
N GLY A 57 -6.38 -9.29 23.96
CA GLY A 57 -5.59 -9.61 25.16
C GLY A 57 -4.81 -10.92 25.10
N ALA A 58 -5.24 -11.90 24.29
CA ALA A 58 -4.50 -13.15 24.09
C ALA A 58 -3.20 -12.97 23.27
N GLY A 59 -3.07 -11.85 22.56
CA GLY A 59 -1.91 -11.50 21.75
C GLY A 59 -0.83 -10.70 22.47
N VAL A 60 -0.95 -10.40 23.75
CA VAL A 60 0.00 -9.53 24.49
C VAL A 60 1.43 -10.07 24.40
N ASP A 61 1.64 -11.36 24.61
CA ASP A 61 2.95 -11.97 24.52
C ASP A 61 3.51 -11.96 23.09
N LEU A 62 2.66 -12.20 22.09
CA LEU A 62 3.02 -12.10 20.69
C LEU A 62 3.48 -10.68 20.35
N ASN A 63 2.68 -9.68 20.70
CA ASN A 63 2.98 -8.28 20.45
C ASN A 63 4.30 -7.84 21.11
N LYS A 64 4.48 -8.22 22.39
CA LYS A 64 5.71 -7.94 23.14
C LYS A 64 6.95 -8.57 22.47
N ARG A 65 6.86 -9.83 22.06
CA ARG A 65 7.95 -10.53 21.36
C ARG A 65 8.24 -9.88 20.02
N THR A 66 7.19 -9.57 19.23
CA THR A 66 7.31 -8.92 17.92
C THR A 66 8.05 -7.59 18.05
N MET A 67 7.59 -6.69 18.92
CA MET A 67 8.21 -5.39 19.08
C MET A 67 9.60 -5.48 19.72
N GLY A 68 9.84 -6.46 20.61
CA GLY A 68 11.17 -6.79 21.08
C GLY A 68 12.15 -7.17 19.97
N LYS A 69 11.68 -7.93 18.96
CA LYS A 69 12.47 -8.27 17.76
C LYS A 69 12.72 -7.05 16.86
N VAL A 70 11.74 -6.19 16.68
CA VAL A 70 11.91 -4.92 15.94
C VAL A 70 13.00 -4.06 16.59
N GLN A 71 12.97 -3.91 17.94
CA GLN A 71 13.96 -3.18 18.69
C GLN A 71 15.35 -3.85 18.63
N GLU A 72 15.41 -5.19 18.79
CA GLU A 72 16.65 -5.96 18.66
C GLU A 72 17.32 -5.74 17.30
N ALA A 73 16.53 -5.66 16.23
CA ALA A 73 17.03 -5.38 14.89
C ALA A 73 17.44 -3.91 14.68
N GLY A 74 17.06 -2.99 15.56
CA GLY A 74 17.35 -1.56 15.42
C GLY A 74 16.61 -0.87 14.28
N PHE A 75 15.44 -1.42 13.86
CA PHE A 75 14.59 -0.84 12.81
C PHE A 75 13.63 0.17 13.41
N GLY A 76 13.47 1.32 12.74
CA GLY A 76 12.68 2.44 13.25
C GLY A 76 11.23 2.47 12.78
N TRP A 77 10.82 1.55 11.88
CA TRP A 77 9.48 1.52 11.32
C TRP A 77 8.86 0.13 11.39
N VAL A 78 7.53 0.11 11.47
CA VAL A 78 6.71 -1.07 11.21
C VAL A 78 5.57 -0.73 10.25
N ARG A 79 5.19 -1.69 9.40
CA ARG A 79 3.99 -1.62 8.58
C ARG A 79 2.98 -2.63 9.08
N VAL A 80 1.74 -2.17 9.25
CA VAL A 80 0.58 -2.99 9.59
C VAL A 80 -0.54 -2.75 8.58
N GLN A 81 -1.34 -3.77 8.30
CA GLN A 81 -2.54 -3.61 7.49
C GLN A 81 -3.76 -3.52 8.41
N MET A 82 -4.66 -2.59 8.11
CA MET A 82 -5.97 -2.47 8.71
C MET A 82 -7.03 -2.79 7.67
N GLN A 83 -7.87 -3.79 7.94
CA GLN A 83 -9.00 -4.11 7.08
C GLN A 83 -10.21 -3.25 7.48
N TRP A 84 -10.65 -2.38 6.60
CA TRP A 84 -11.77 -1.46 6.87
C TRP A 84 -13.02 -2.20 7.36
N ARG A 85 -13.34 -3.35 6.76
CA ARG A 85 -14.49 -4.18 7.14
C ARG A 85 -14.47 -4.69 8.60
N GLU A 86 -13.30 -4.70 9.26
CA GLU A 86 -13.17 -5.22 10.61
C GLU A 86 -13.52 -4.18 11.68
N PHE A 87 -13.43 -2.90 11.37
CA PHE A 87 -13.65 -1.84 12.35
C PHE A 87 -14.83 -0.91 12.04
N GLU A 88 -15.45 -0.98 10.86
CA GLU A 88 -16.63 -0.19 10.49
C GLU A 88 -17.73 -1.10 9.88
N PRO A 89 -18.43 -1.89 10.71
CA PRO A 89 -19.44 -2.83 10.25
C PRO A 89 -20.68 -2.18 9.62
N SER A 90 -20.92 -0.89 9.90
CA SER A 90 -21.95 -0.06 9.25
C SER A 90 -21.50 1.40 9.23
N PRO A 91 -22.01 2.24 8.31
CA PRO A 91 -21.56 3.61 8.12
C PRO A 91 -21.46 4.42 9.42
N GLY A 92 -20.28 4.90 9.76
CA GLY A 92 -20.00 5.70 10.95
C GLY A 92 -20.00 4.94 12.29
N ALA A 93 -20.18 3.63 12.29
CA ALA A 93 -20.15 2.81 13.49
C ALA A 93 -18.75 2.18 13.66
N TYR A 94 -17.83 2.94 14.22
CA TYR A 94 -16.44 2.51 14.38
C TYR A 94 -16.22 1.67 15.64
N ASN A 95 -15.58 0.52 15.48
CA ASN A 95 -15.09 -0.36 16.55
C ASN A 95 -13.57 -0.55 16.37
N THR A 96 -12.79 0.41 16.81
CA THR A 96 -11.33 0.44 16.61
C THR A 96 -10.55 -0.28 17.70
N ALA A 97 -11.17 -0.73 18.80
CA ALA A 97 -10.48 -1.29 19.96
C ALA A 97 -9.40 -2.35 19.66
N PRO A 98 -9.57 -3.29 18.69
CA PRO A 98 -8.50 -4.20 18.32
C PRO A 98 -7.30 -3.46 17.69
N TYR A 99 -7.55 -2.49 16.82
CA TYR A 99 -6.51 -1.68 16.17
C TYR A 99 -5.89 -0.65 17.10
N ASP A 100 -6.63 -0.12 18.08
CA ASP A 100 -6.09 0.73 19.15
C ASP A 100 -4.97 0.01 19.89
N THR A 101 -5.19 -1.27 20.20
CA THR A 101 -4.18 -2.12 20.83
C THR A 101 -2.94 -2.30 19.93
N ILE A 102 -3.14 -2.56 18.65
CA ILE A 102 -2.07 -2.76 17.67
C ILE A 102 -1.25 -1.47 17.51
N ILE A 103 -1.93 -0.35 17.28
CA ILE A 103 -1.29 0.94 17.03
C ILE A 103 -0.55 1.43 18.27
N ALA A 104 -1.14 1.35 19.45
CA ALA A 104 -0.48 1.76 20.70
C ALA A 104 0.80 0.96 20.98
N VAL A 105 0.78 -0.36 20.74
CA VAL A 105 1.98 -1.20 20.91
C VAL A 105 3.04 -0.85 19.87
N ALA A 106 2.65 -0.65 18.60
CA ALA A 106 3.57 -0.32 17.53
C ALA A 106 4.18 1.07 17.70
N SER A 107 3.37 2.10 17.94
CA SER A 107 3.79 3.50 18.06
C SER A 107 4.65 3.77 19.31
N GLY A 108 4.47 2.99 20.37
CA GLY A 108 5.31 3.07 21.55
C GLY A 108 6.79 2.72 21.30
N HIS A 109 7.13 2.13 20.16
CA HIS A 109 8.47 1.63 19.87
C HIS A 109 9.01 2.00 18.49
N SER A 110 8.12 2.33 17.54
CA SER A 110 8.46 2.56 16.12
C SER A 110 7.54 3.58 15.50
N ARG A 111 7.96 4.15 14.38
CA ARG A 111 7.02 4.85 13.48
C ARG A 111 6.13 3.82 12.79
N VAL A 112 4.87 4.15 12.64
CA VAL A 112 3.85 3.23 12.09
C VAL A 112 3.41 3.70 10.71
N LEU A 113 3.55 2.83 9.72
CA LEU A 113 2.89 2.91 8.42
C LEU A 113 1.66 2.00 8.47
N VAL A 114 0.50 2.56 8.20
CA VAL A 114 -0.76 1.80 8.14
C VAL A 114 -1.24 1.73 6.69
N SER A 115 -1.44 0.51 6.17
CA SER A 115 -2.10 0.27 4.90
C SER A 115 -3.58 -0.04 5.15
N ILE A 116 -4.50 0.74 4.55
CA ILE A 116 -5.95 0.54 4.67
C ILE A 116 -6.46 -0.21 3.46
N VAL A 117 -7.12 -1.36 3.72
CA VAL A 117 -7.59 -2.29 2.68
C VAL A 117 -8.97 -2.86 3.01
N LYS A 118 -9.57 -3.56 2.05
CA LYS A 118 -10.76 -4.43 2.24
C LYS A 118 -11.99 -3.69 2.77
N SER A 119 -12.74 -3.07 1.86
CA SER A 119 -14.02 -2.42 2.20
C SER A 119 -15.00 -3.37 2.89
N PRO A 120 -15.83 -2.87 3.81
CA PRO A 120 -17.00 -3.60 4.30
C PRO A 120 -18.05 -3.75 3.19
N ASP A 121 -18.94 -4.76 3.33
CA ASP A 121 -19.94 -5.07 2.31
C ASP A 121 -20.89 -3.90 2.03
N TRP A 122 -21.18 -3.05 3.02
CA TRP A 122 -22.01 -1.87 2.82
C TRP A 122 -21.36 -0.80 1.92
N ALA A 123 -20.02 -0.73 1.88
CA ALA A 123 -19.27 0.23 1.08
C ALA A 123 -18.92 -0.30 -0.32
N ALA A 124 -18.92 -1.62 -0.49
CA ALA A 124 -18.60 -2.29 -1.75
C ALA A 124 -19.53 -3.50 -2.02
N PRO A 125 -20.86 -3.30 -2.09
CA PRO A 125 -21.83 -4.40 -2.17
C PRO A 125 -21.70 -5.23 -3.45
N SER A 126 -21.27 -4.66 -4.58
CA SER A 126 -21.07 -5.40 -5.85
C SER A 126 -19.66 -5.97 -5.99
N ARG A 127 -18.72 -5.62 -5.10
CA ARG A 127 -17.31 -6.07 -5.13
C ARG A 127 -16.79 -6.36 -3.72
N PRO A 128 -17.25 -7.40 -3.05
CA PRO A 128 -16.98 -7.68 -1.64
C PRO A 128 -15.49 -7.62 -1.29
N GLY A 129 -15.13 -6.79 -0.31
CA GLY A 129 -13.74 -6.56 0.09
C GLY A 129 -12.88 -5.78 -0.91
N GLY A 130 -13.45 -5.33 -2.03
CA GLY A 130 -12.78 -4.52 -3.05
C GLY A 130 -12.84 -3.02 -2.75
N LEU A 131 -12.53 -2.21 -3.78
CA LEU A 131 -12.58 -0.76 -3.68
C LEU A 131 -14.00 -0.26 -3.39
N PRO A 132 -14.19 0.83 -2.63
CA PRO A 132 -15.50 1.36 -2.32
C PRO A 132 -16.22 1.86 -3.57
N GLU A 133 -17.54 1.69 -3.59
CA GLU A 133 -18.40 2.22 -4.66
C GLU A 133 -18.63 3.73 -4.50
N ASP A 134 -18.68 4.20 -3.23
CA ASP A 134 -18.68 5.63 -2.91
C ASP A 134 -17.34 6.05 -2.28
N PRO A 135 -16.46 6.72 -3.01
CA PRO A 135 -15.20 7.21 -2.47
C PRO A 135 -15.36 8.18 -1.29
N ALA A 136 -16.51 8.89 -1.21
CA ALA A 136 -16.75 9.82 -0.11
C ALA A 136 -16.90 9.09 1.24
N ALA A 137 -17.47 7.88 1.24
CA ALA A 137 -17.53 7.03 2.44
C ALA A 137 -16.12 6.66 2.92
N PHE A 138 -15.22 6.28 2.00
CA PHE A 138 -13.82 6.04 2.34
C PHE A 138 -13.13 7.29 2.89
N GLY A 139 -13.37 8.46 2.27
CA GLY A 139 -12.84 9.73 2.76
C GLY A 139 -13.29 10.05 4.19
N GLN A 140 -14.55 9.75 4.56
CA GLN A 140 -15.05 9.91 5.93
C GLN A 140 -14.33 8.99 6.90
N THR A 141 -14.14 7.74 6.53
CA THR A 141 -13.38 6.76 7.32
C THR A 141 -11.93 7.21 7.51
N MET A 142 -11.26 7.64 6.44
CA MET A 142 -9.88 8.12 6.52
C MET A 142 -9.73 9.39 7.37
N ARG A 143 -10.72 10.28 7.33
CA ARG A 143 -10.75 11.46 8.23
C ARG A 143 -10.83 10.99 9.69
N PHE A 144 -11.77 10.10 10.00
CA PHE A 144 -11.91 9.54 11.35
C PHE A 144 -10.60 8.90 11.83
N LEU A 145 -9.97 8.05 11.01
CA LEU A 145 -8.72 7.38 11.37
C LEU A 145 -7.57 8.36 11.57
N ALA A 146 -7.44 9.37 10.71
CA ALA A 146 -6.40 10.38 10.81
C ALA A 146 -6.54 11.23 12.09
N GLU A 147 -7.77 11.55 12.50
CA GLU A 147 -8.06 12.23 13.77
C GLU A 147 -7.80 11.31 14.97
N HIS A 148 -8.29 10.07 14.90
CA HIS A 148 -8.22 9.10 16.00
C HIS A 148 -6.79 8.69 16.34
N TYR A 149 -5.95 8.45 15.33
CA TYR A 149 -4.55 8.03 15.49
C TYR A 149 -3.55 9.16 15.30
N GLN A 150 -3.97 10.40 15.49
CA GLN A 150 -3.07 11.56 15.35
C GLN A 150 -1.91 11.47 16.34
N GLY A 151 -0.68 11.56 15.82
CA GLY A 151 0.54 11.43 16.62
C GLY A 151 1.03 10.00 16.87
N GLU A 152 0.23 8.98 16.51
CA GLU A 152 0.60 7.57 16.63
C GLU A 152 0.95 6.96 15.28
N VAL A 153 0.16 7.23 14.24
CA VAL A 153 0.44 6.81 12.86
C VAL A 153 1.29 7.88 12.18
N ALA A 154 2.37 7.46 11.53
CA ALA A 154 3.32 8.34 10.86
C ALA A 154 3.11 8.43 9.34
N ALA A 155 2.42 7.45 8.74
CA ALA A 155 2.09 7.42 7.32
C ALA A 155 0.88 6.53 7.05
N TRP A 156 0.10 6.89 6.02
CA TRP A 156 -1.06 6.12 5.55
C TRP A 156 -0.82 5.64 4.13
N GLU A 157 -0.94 4.35 3.88
CA GLU A 157 -0.91 3.75 2.55
C GLU A 157 -2.34 3.44 2.13
N ILE A 158 -2.76 4.01 1.00
CA ILE A 158 -4.13 3.88 0.52
C ILE A 158 -4.21 2.66 -0.39
N TRP A 159 -4.79 1.60 0.14
CA TRP A 159 -4.92 0.29 -0.49
C TRP A 159 -3.61 -0.50 -0.55
N ASN A 160 -3.67 -1.66 -1.21
CA ASN A 160 -2.58 -2.61 -1.41
C ASN A 160 -2.85 -3.42 -2.67
N GLU A 161 -1.86 -3.53 -3.54
CA GLU A 161 -1.88 -4.36 -4.74
C GLU A 161 -3.13 -4.20 -5.62
N GLN A 162 -3.57 -2.96 -5.78
CA GLN A 162 -4.78 -2.59 -6.53
C GLN A 162 -4.71 -2.92 -8.03
N ASN A 163 -3.58 -3.40 -8.51
CA ASN A 163 -3.43 -3.98 -9.83
C ASN A 163 -3.81 -5.47 -9.91
N LEU A 164 -4.26 -6.07 -8.79
CA LEU A 164 -4.82 -7.42 -8.73
C LEU A 164 -6.34 -7.39 -8.61
N ALA A 165 -7.04 -8.19 -9.42
CA ALA A 165 -8.50 -8.31 -9.37
C ALA A 165 -9.01 -8.77 -8.00
N GLY A 166 -8.31 -9.69 -7.33
CA GLY A 166 -8.64 -10.17 -5.98
C GLY A 166 -8.52 -9.11 -4.88
N GLU A 167 -7.73 -8.06 -5.11
CA GLU A 167 -7.59 -6.95 -4.16
C GLU A 167 -8.63 -5.86 -4.35
N VAL A 168 -9.15 -5.70 -5.57
CA VAL A 168 -10.11 -4.63 -5.91
C VAL A 168 -11.57 -5.11 -6.05
N GLY A 169 -11.81 -6.40 -5.80
CA GLY A 169 -13.16 -6.98 -5.81
C GLY A 169 -13.62 -7.47 -7.18
N GLY A 170 -12.70 -7.94 -8.04
CA GLY A 170 -13.00 -8.74 -9.22
C GLY A 170 -12.59 -8.18 -10.57
N HIS A 171 -12.44 -6.88 -10.74
CA HIS A 171 -11.99 -6.27 -12.00
C HIS A 171 -11.12 -5.06 -11.74
N VAL A 172 -9.95 -5.02 -12.35
CA VAL A 172 -8.98 -3.93 -12.18
C VAL A 172 -9.35 -2.75 -13.05
N GLU A 173 -9.57 -1.59 -12.44
CA GLU A 173 -9.88 -0.34 -13.09
C GLU A 173 -9.14 0.81 -12.42
N ILE A 174 -8.69 1.78 -13.21
CA ILE A 174 -7.97 2.97 -12.68
C ILE A 174 -8.91 3.93 -11.96
N ALA A 175 -10.09 4.20 -12.52
CA ALA A 175 -10.99 5.22 -12.02
C ALA A 175 -11.45 5.02 -10.55
N PRO A 176 -11.88 3.82 -10.12
CA PRO A 176 -12.24 3.57 -8.72
C PRO A 176 -11.07 3.77 -7.77
N TYR A 177 -9.87 3.28 -8.12
CA TYR A 177 -8.71 3.48 -7.28
C TYR A 177 -8.29 4.95 -7.20
N PHE A 178 -8.26 5.66 -8.33
CA PHE A 178 -7.99 7.10 -8.34
C PHE A 178 -8.93 7.87 -7.41
N ALA A 179 -10.23 7.58 -7.47
CA ALA A 179 -11.23 8.23 -6.65
C ALA A 179 -11.04 7.91 -5.14
N THR A 180 -10.72 6.66 -4.82
CA THR A 180 -10.42 6.21 -3.45
C THR A 180 -9.16 6.87 -2.90
N LEU A 181 -8.07 6.88 -3.69
CA LEU A 181 -6.80 7.53 -3.32
C LEU A 181 -7.01 9.03 -3.07
N LYS A 182 -7.71 9.71 -3.99
CA LYS A 182 -8.03 11.14 -3.86
C LYS A 182 -8.79 11.42 -2.57
N ALA A 183 -9.87 10.68 -2.30
CA ALA A 183 -10.70 10.87 -1.11
C ALA A 183 -9.89 10.65 0.18
N GLY A 184 -9.07 9.60 0.23
CA GLY A 184 -8.18 9.31 1.36
C GLY A 184 -7.12 10.39 1.57
N TYR A 185 -6.46 10.82 0.48
CA TYR A 185 -5.45 11.88 0.53
C TYR A 185 -6.03 13.18 1.06
N GLU A 186 -7.14 13.67 0.48
CA GLU A 186 -7.77 14.92 0.88
C GLU A 186 -8.23 14.87 2.35
N ALA A 187 -8.75 13.73 2.80
CA ALA A 187 -9.18 13.55 4.18
C ALA A 187 -8.00 13.61 5.17
N VAL A 188 -6.90 12.88 4.89
CA VAL A 188 -5.71 12.87 5.75
C VAL A 188 -5.05 14.26 5.77
N LYS A 189 -4.86 14.88 4.60
CA LYS A 189 -4.23 16.20 4.50
C LYS A 189 -5.04 17.35 5.13
N ALA A 190 -6.35 17.17 5.25
CA ALA A 190 -7.21 18.13 5.98
C ALA A 190 -6.98 18.09 7.50
N ILE A 191 -6.50 16.95 8.05
CA ILE A 191 -6.20 16.79 9.47
C ILE A 191 -4.73 17.14 9.75
N ASP A 192 -3.82 16.58 8.97
CA ASP A 192 -2.38 16.88 9.07
C ASP A 192 -1.75 17.02 7.68
N PRO A 193 -1.49 18.25 7.22
CA PRO A 193 -0.83 18.48 5.93
C PRO A 193 0.58 17.87 5.81
N ALA A 194 1.25 17.60 6.93
CA ALA A 194 2.59 17.02 6.96
C ALA A 194 2.59 15.48 6.94
N MET A 195 1.44 14.84 7.20
CA MET A 195 1.28 13.39 7.21
C MET A 195 1.56 12.80 5.82
N PHE A 196 2.39 11.77 5.77
CA PHE A 196 2.63 11.06 4.50
C PHE A 196 1.41 10.23 4.10
N VAL A 197 1.01 10.40 2.83
CA VAL A 197 0.03 9.55 2.16
C VAL A 197 0.72 8.84 1.00
N LEU A 198 0.67 7.51 1.02
CA LEU A 198 1.30 6.67 0.01
C LEU A 198 0.26 6.17 -0.98
N PHE A 199 0.64 6.14 -2.24
CA PHE A 199 0.00 5.32 -3.27
C PHE A 199 0.19 3.85 -2.88
N GLY A 200 -0.84 3.01 -2.97
CA GLY A 200 -0.76 1.59 -2.60
C GLY A 200 0.28 0.83 -3.41
N GLY A 201 1.08 0.02 -2.73
CA GLY A 201 2.14 -0.76 -3.38
C GLY A 201 1.59 -1.69 -4.45
N LEU A 202 2.13 -1.62 -5.67
CA LEU A 202 1.76 -2.52 -6.75
C LEU A 202 2.54 -3.82 -6.65
N THR A 203 1.85 -4.95 -6.86
CA THR A 203 2.53 -6.23 -7.01
C THR A 203 3.10 -6.37 -8.42
N PRO A 204 4.33 -6.87 -8.58
CA PRO A 204 4.89 -7.13 -9.89
C PRO A 204 4.19 -8.32 -10.54
N THR A 205 3.75 -8.17 -11.77
CA THR A 205 3.13 -9.24 -12.56
C THR A 205 3.34 -9.04 -14.05
N GLY A 206 3.48 -10.13 -14.79
CA GLY A 206 3.50 -10.13 -16.25
C GLY A 206 2.10 -10.21 -16.89
N VAL A 207 1.04 -10.26 -16.06
CA VAL A 207 -0.36 -10.38 -16.54
C VAL A 207 -0.90 -9.01 -16.90
N SER A 208 -1.64 -8.91 -18.02
CA SER A 208 -2.40 -7.74 -18.45
C SER A 208 -3.81 -8.17 -18.86
N ASP A 209 -4.53 -8.74 -17.90
CA ASP A 209 -5.96 -9.11 -18.01
C ASP A 209 -6.68 -8.50 -16.79
N PRO A 210 -7.53 -7.47 -16.98
CA PRO A 210 -8.23 -6.81 -15.88
C PRO A 210 -9.08 -7.72 -15.00
N GLY A 211 -9.48 -8.89 -15.50
CA GLY A 211 -10.18 -9.91 -14.72
C GLY A 211 -9.26 -10.72 -13.79
N LEU A 212 -7.94 -10.59 -13.92
CA LEU A 212 -6.92 -11.27 -13.11
C LEU A 212 -5.95 -10.26 -12.49
N ALA A 213 -5.23 -9.54 -13.32
CA ALA A 213 -4.24 -8.54 -12.90
C ALA A 213 -3.86 -7.62 -14.07
N ILE A 214 -3.33 -6.44 -13.77
CA ILE A 214 -2.66 -5.57 -14.75
C ILE A 214 -1.19 -5.45 -14.37
N ASN A 215 -0.30 -5.59 -15.38
CA ASN A 215 1.14 -5.38 -15.21
C ASN A 215 1.41 -4.09 -14.45
N ASP A 216 2.27 -4.14 -13.44
CA ASP A 216 2.53 -3.04 -12.51
C ASP A 216 2.96 -1.73 -13.21
N THR A 217 3.84 -1.80 -14.21
CA THR A 217 4.26 -0.60 -14.96
C THR A 217 3.20 -0.12 -15.97
N GLU A 218 2.38 -1.02 -16.49
CA GLU A 218 1.22 -0.67 -17.33
C GLU A 218 0.18 0.05 -16.49
N TYR A 219 -0.22 -0.55 -15.36
CA TYR A 219 -1.14 0.08 -14.40
C TYR A 219 -0.67 1.47 -13.99
N LEU A 220 0.62 1.62 -13.68
CA LEU A 220 1.17 2.90 -13.26
C LEU A 220 1.13 3.94 -14.39
N ARG A 221 1.41 3.56 -15.65
CA ARG A 221 1.26 4.46 -16.81
C ARG A 221 -0.20 4.90 -17.03
N GLU A 222 -1.13 3.94 -16.94
CA GLU A 222 -2.56 4.23 -17.07
C GLU A 222 -3.03 5.16 -15.95
N PHE A 223 -2.59 4.93 -14.72
CA PHE A 223 -2.89 5.81 -13.58
C PHE A 223 -2.36 7.24 -13.81
N TYR A 224 -1.11 7.38 -14.27
CA TYR A 224 -0.55 8.69 -14.55
C TYR A 224 -1.20 9.39 -15.74
N ALA A 225 -1.72 8.65 -16.72
CA ALA A 225 -2.43 9.21 -17.84
C ALA A 225 -3.90 9.57 -17.52
N TYR A 226 -4.47 8.95 -16.49
CA TYR A 226 -5.87 9.15 -16.12
C TYR A 226 -6.11 10.58 -15.62
N ALA A 227 -7.29 11.13 -15.96
CA ALA A 227 -7.75 12.46 -15.56
C ALA A 227 -6.69 13.56 -15.81
N ASP A 228 -6.10 13.55 -17.03
CA ASP A 228 -5.08 14.52 -17.45
C ASP A 228 -3.86 14.59 -16.51
N GLY A 229 -3.51 13.46 -15.90
CA GLY A 229 -2.36 13.36 -15.00
C GLY A 229 -2.62 13.87 -13.59
N ALA A 230 -3.88 14.10 -13.21
CA ALA A 230 -4.23 14.62 -11.88
C ALA A 230 -3.84 13.67 -10.75
N GLY A 231 -3.71 12.35 -11.02
CA GLY A 231 -3.40 11.33 -10.03
C GLY A 231 -2.15 11.61 -9.20
N ARG A 232 -1.12 12.17 -9.84
CA ARG A 232 0.13 12.56 -9.17
C ARG A 232 -0.02 13.55 -8.01
N ASN A 233 -1.16 14.25 -7.90
CA ASN A 233 -1.39 15.24 -6.86
C ASN A 233 -1.95 14.63 -5.56
N TYR A 234 -2.29 13.34 -5.56
CA TYR A 234 -2.99 12.71 -4.45
C TYR A 234 -2.19 11.63 -3.73
N PHE A 235 -0.87 11.72 -3.78
CA PHE A 235 0.05 10.95 -2.93
C PHE A 235 1.38 11.69 -2.79
N ASP A 236 2.10 11.45 -1.69
CA ASP A 236 3.42 12.03 -1.43
C ASP A 236 4.55 11.07 -1.84
N VAL A 237 4.30 9.78 -1.73
CA VAL A 237 5.26 8.68 -1.94
C VAL A 237 4.61 7.57 -2.74
N LEU A 238 5.31 7.01 -3.71
CA LEU A 238 4.90 5.78 -4.38
C LEU A 238 5.32 4.58 -3.52
N ALA A 239 4.38 3.80 -3.04
CA ALA A 239 4.70 2.50 -2.48
C ALA A 239 4.87 1.46 -3.60
N ALA A 240 5.74 0.48 -3.40
CA ALA A 240 6.01 -0.55 -4.39
C ALA A 240 6.42 -1.87 -3.73
N HIS A 241 6.07 -2.97 -4.39
CA HIS A 241 6.48 -4.33 -4.04
C HIS A 241 7.34 -4.85 -5.20
N PRO A 242 8.68 -4.81 -5.12
CA PRO A 242 9.51 -5.37 -6.18
C PRO A 242 9.46 -6.89 -6.17
N GLY A 243 9.49 -7.49 -7.34
CA GLY A 243 9.69 -8.92 -7.48
C GLY A 243 11.05 -9.34 -6.92
N SER A 244 11.17 -10.59 -6.58
CA SER A 244 12.43 -11.18 -6.17
C SER A 244 12.53 -12.63 -6.62
N ALA A 245 11.48 -13.41 -6.40
CA ALA A 245 11.47 -14.85 -6.62
C ALA A 245 12.80 -15.47 -6.11
N ALA A 246 13.42 -16.38 -6.82
CA ALA A 246 14.74 -16.92 -6.46
C ALA A 246 15.92 -16.17 -7.13
N ASN A 247 15.68 -15.00 -7.74
CA ASN A 247 16.71 -14.24 -8.44
C ASN A 247 17.56 -13.41 -7.47
N PRO A 248 18.90 -13.36 -7.64
CA PRO A 248 19.75 -12.48 -6.86
C PRO A 248 19.40 -11.00 -7.09
N PRO A 249 19.52 -10.13 -6.07
CA PRO A 249 19.07 -8.74 -6.12
C PRO A 249 19.82 -7.85 -7.11
N ASP A 250 21.04 -8.20 -7.48
CA ASP A 250 21.88 -7.46 -8.43
C ASP A 250 21.59 -7.81 -9.91
N THR A 251 20.82 -8.86 -10.16
CA THR A 251 20.43 -9.21 -11.51
C THR A 251 19.27 -8.34 -11.99
N LYS A 252 19.25 -8.06 -13.29
CA LYS A 252 18.18 -7.35 -13.99
C LYS A 252 17.75 -8.18 -15.20
N TYR A 253 16.46 -8.21 -15.47
CA TYR A 253 15.95 -8.82 -16.70
C TYR A 253 16.41 -7.99 -17.93
N PRO A 254 16.81 -8.62 -19.05
CA PRO A 254 16.99 -10.06 -19.28
C PRO A 254 18.37 -10.62 -18.90
N ASP A 255 19.24 -9.80 -18.28
CA ASP A 255 20.66 -10.10 -18.03
C ASP A 255 20.88 -11.07 -16.85
N ASN A 256 20.06 -12.09 -16.71
CA ASN A 256 20.29 -13.07 -15.66
C ASN A 256 21.30 -14.15 -16.14
N PRO A 257 22.57 -14.01 -15.80
CA PRO A 257 23.62 -14.86 -16.38
C PRO A 257 23.69 -16.25 -15.80
N GLY A 258 22.77 -16.64 -14.86
CA GLY A 258 23.42 -17.72 -14.26
C GLY A 258 22.75 -18.79 -13.49
N ASN A 259 21.51 -18.86 -13.41
CA ASN A 259 20.96 -19.89 -12.55
C ASN A 259 20.40 -21.12 -13.26
N GLY A 260 20.88 -21.45 -14.44
CA GLY A 260 20.45 -22.64 -15.17
C GLY A 260 18.99 -22.58 -15.68
N ALA A 261 18.55 -23.59 -16.38
CA ALA A 261 17.17 -23.72 -16.85
C ALA A 261 16.17 -23.77 -15.68
N CYS A 262 14.94 -23.33 -15.91
CA CYS A 262 13.84 -23.63 -15.00
C CYS A 262 13.83 -25.12 -14.65
N PRO A 263 13.57 -25.50 -13.38
CA PRO A 263 13.42 -26.91 -13.03
C PRO A 263 12.41 -27.57 -13.97
N PRO A 264 12.68 -28.82 -14.43
CA PRO A 264 11.83 -29.49 -15.43
C PRO A 264 10.34 -29.54 -15.08
N LYS A 265 10.01 -29.64 -13.78
CA LYS A 265 8.62 -29.66 -13.31
C LYS A 265 7.85 -28.33 -13.54
N TYR A 266 8.55 -27.26 -13.87
CA TYR A 266 7.97 -25.93 -14.16
C TYR A 266 8.18 -25.48 -15.61
N ALA A 267 9.00 -26.20 -16.38
CA ALA A 267 9.35 -25.86 -17.76
C ALA A 267 8.14 -25.91 -18.72
N ASP A 268 7.13 -26.70 -18.39
CA ASP A 268 5.96 -26.93 -19.26
C ASP A 268 4.82 -25.93 -19.03
N LYS A 269 4.95 -25.04 -18.06
CA LYS A 269 3.93 -24.02 -17.77
C LYS A 269 4.42 -22.68 -18.30
N ALA A 270 3.86 -22.23 -19.40
CA ALA A 270 4.14 -20.89 -19.95
C ALA A 270 3.94 -19.81 -18.88
N GLY A 271 4.91 -18.94 -18.69
CA GLY A 271 4.87 -17.86 -17.71
C GLY A 271 5.17 -18.25 -16.25
N THR A 272 5.55 -19.50 -15.98
CA THR A 272 5.89 -19.94 -14.60
C THR A 272 7.40 -20.02 -14.33
N CYS A 273 8.23 -19.79 -15.34
CA CYS A 273 9.64 -19.62 -15.11
C CYS A 273 9.94 -18.21 -14.60
N TRP A 274 10.19 -18.07 -13.30
CA TRP A 274 10.51 -16.79 -12.65
C TRP A 274 11.80 -16.09 -13.13
N ARG A 275 12.34 -16.49 -14.27
CA ARG A 275 13.44 -15.82 -14.97
C ARG A 275 13.01 -15.15 -16.25
N ASP A 276 11.84 -15.50 -16.75
CA ASP A 276 11.42 -15.17 -18.10
C ASP A 276 10.68 -13.83 -18.20
N GLY A 277 10.45 -13.16 -17.05
CA GLY A 277 9.81 -11.87 -17.00
C GLY A 277 10.45 -10.89 -16.02
N PRO A 278 10.41 -9.57 -16.30
CA PRO A 278 10.99 -8.56 -15.44
C PRO A 278 10.35 -8.48 -14.05
N GLU A 279 9.10 -8.95 -13.90
CA GLU A 279 8.33 -8.98 -12.65
C GLU A 279 8.97 -9.85 -11.57
N PHE A 280 9.82 -10.79 -11.93
CA PHE A 280 10.49 -11.69 -11.00
C PHE A 280 11.81 -11.16 -10.45
N TYR A 281 12.17 -9.90 -10.76
CA TYR A 281 13.47 -9.33 -10.38
C TYR A 281 13.32 -8.15 -9.43
N PHE A 282 14.16 -8.10 -8.41
CA PHE A 282 14.18 -7.00 -7.44
C PHE A 282 14.37 -5.63 -8.10
N ARG A 283 15.18 -5.57 -9.16
CA ARG A 283 15.43 -4.33 -9.90
C ARG A 283 14.28 -3.89 -10.80
N ARG A 284 13.14 -4.61 -10.81
CA ARG A 284 11.87 -4.16 -11.41
C ARG A 284 11.46 -2.77 -10.93
N ILE A 285 11.82 -2.42 -9.71
CA ILE A 285 11.52 -1.09 -9.15
C ILE A 285 12.12 0.07 -9.97
N GLU A 286 13.22 -0.16 -10.69
CA GLU A 286 13.82 0.84 -11.59
C GLU A 286 12.90 1.15 -12.77
N ASP A 287 12.10 0.17 -13.23
CA ASP A 287 11.14 0.37 -14.31
C ASP A 287 9.94 1.20 -13.84
N GLN A 288 9.45 0.96 -12.61
CA GLN A 288 8.42 1.82 -11.99
C GLN A 288 8.96 3.24 -11.77
N ARG A 289 10.21 3.38 -11.34
CA ARG A 289 10.88 4.69 -11.22
C ARG A 289 10.97 5.42 -12.58
N ALA A 290 11.29 4.72 -13.64
CA ALA A 290 11.33 5.29 -14.99
C ALA A 290 9.95 5.80 -15.44
N VAL A 291 8.87 5.10 -15.09
CA VAL A 291 7.50 5.59 -15.34
C VAL A 291 7.25 6.89 -14.58
N MET A 292 7.57 6.99 -13.27
CA MET A 292 7.43 8.24 -12.51
C MET A 292 8.17 9.41 -13.18
N GLU A 293 9.40 9.18 -13.62
CA GLU A 293 10.22 10.19 -14.28
C GLU A 293 9.63 10.63 -15.63
N GLN A 294 9.09 9.69 -16.40
CA GLN A 294 8.40 9.97 -17.67
C GLN A 294 7.22 10.92 -17.48
N TYR A 295 6.50 10.80 -16.37
CA TYR A 295 5.34 11.65 -16.06
C TYR A 295 5.68 12.86 -15.17
N GLY A 296 6.97 13.15 -14.98
CA GLY A 296 7.44 14.34 -14.25
C GLY A 296 7.30 14.23 -12.72
N ASP A 297 7.08 13.04 -12.19
CA ASP A 297 6.94 12.78 -10.74
C ASP A 297 8.25 12.31 -10.08
N GLY A 298 9.37 12.47 -10.77
CA GLY A 298 10.72 12.17 -10.29
C GLY A 298 11.15 12.84 -8.96
N PRO A 299 10.61 13.98 -8.53
CA PRO A 299 10.90 14.53 -7.20
C PRO A 299 10.40 13.69 -6.03
N LYS A 300 9.38 12.84 -6.21
CA LYS A 300 8.85 11.97 -5.14
C LYS A 300 9.74 10.76 -4.90
N GLN A 301 9.69 10.27 -3.68
CA GLN A 301 10.32 9.03 -3.28
C GLN A 301 9.49 7.80 -3.67
N ILE A 302 10.16 6.65 -3.74
CA ILE A 302 9.55 5.34 -3.66
C ILE A 302 9.87 4.76 -2.28
N TRP A 303 8.87 4.10 -1.66
CA TRP A 303 9.08 3.24 -0.50
C TRP A 303 8.77 1.81 -0.88
N LEU A 304 9.68 0.88 -0.62
CA LEU A 304 9.39 -0.55 -0.76
C LEU A 304 8.60 -0.98 0.48
N THR A 305 7.28 -0.96 0.39
CA THR A 305 6.41 -1.30 1.52
C THR A 305 6.34 -2.79 1.76
N GLU A 306 6.74 -3.59 0.78
CA GLU A 306 7.05 -5.00 0.91
C GLU A 306 8.26 -5.35 0.05
N PHE A 307 9.27 -6.01 0.60
CA PHE A 307 10.36 -6.62 -0.18
C PHE A 307 11.00 -7.76 0.60
N GLY A 308 11.53 -8.74 -0.10
CA GLY A 308 12.19 -9.86 0.54
C GLY A 308 12.45 -11.03 -0.43
N TRP A 309 12.89 -12.12 0.12
CA TRP A 309 13.02 -13.43 -0.51
C TRP A 309 12.43 -14.48 0.41
N ASP A 310 11.60 -15.36 -0.14
CA ASP A 310 11.11 -16.51 0.58
C ASP A 310 12.14 -17.67 0.56
N ALA A 311 12.10 -18.48 1.59
CA ALA A 311 12.97 -19.64 1.71
C ALA A 311 12.22 -20.80 2.38
N CYS A 312 12.05 -21.89 1.63
CA CYS A 312 11.37 -23.10 2.11
C CYS A 312 12.09 -24.39 1.70
N PRO A 313 13.43 -24.50 1.87
CA PRO A 313 14.19 -25.65 1.34
C PRO A 313 13.73 -26.99 1.91
N ASP A 314 13.21 -27.00 3.14
CA ASP A 314 12.78 -28.20 3.87
C ASP A 314 11.26 -28.22 4.16
N LEU A 315 10.48 -27.34 3.53
CA LEU A 315 9.04 -27.19 3.73
C LEU A 315 8.29 -27.46 2.43
N PRO A 316 7.00 -27.83 2.50
CA PRO A 316 6.15 -27.82 1.32
C PRO A 316 6.09 -26.42 0.71
N ALA A 317 6.42 -26.31 -0.57
CA ALA A 317 6.28 -25.05 -1.28
C ALA A 317 4.79 -24.73 -1.46
N PRO A 318 4.33 -23.51 -1.13
CA PRO A 318 2.97 -23.09 -1.41
C PRO A 318 2.71 -23.03 -2.93
N ASP A 319 1.48 -23.26 -3.34
CA ASP A 319 1.07 -23.16 -4.74
C ASP A 319 1.34 -21.74 -5.28
N GLY A 320 2.04 -21.66 -6.41
CA GLY A 320 2.44 -20.38 -7.03
C GLY A 320 3.72 -19.75 -6.46
N TYR A 321 4.26 -20.27 -5.36
CA TYR A 321 5.50 -19.79 -4.71
C TYR A 321 6.57 -20.88 -4.63
N GLU A 322 6.53 -21.85 -5.53
CA GLU A 322 7.42 -23.01 -5.52
C GLU A 322 8.90 -22.64 -5.67
N TYR A 323 9.19 -21.44 -6.13
CA TYR A 323 10.56 -20.91 -6.19
C TYR A 323 11.21 -20.74 -4.80
N CYS A 324 10.43 -20.70 -3.71
CA CYS A 324 10.97 -20.66 -2.35
C CYS A 324 11.88 -21.85 -2.05
N ALA A 325 11.65 -23.01 -2.70
CA ALA A 325 12.50 -24.21 -2.57
C ALA A 325 13.90 -24.04 -3.18
N LEU A 326 14.11 -23.03 -3.99
CA LEU A 326 15.39 -22.71 -4.62
C LEU A 326 16.22 -21.69 -3.82
N THR A 327 15.65 -21.14 -2.78
CA THR A 327 16.31 -20.16 -1.91
C THR A 327 16.56 -20.80 -0.55
N SER A 328 17.81 -20.93 -0.16
CA SER A 328 18.18 -21.30 1.20
C SER A 328 18.02 -20.13 2.17
N GLU A 329 17.87 -20.40 3.47
CA GLU A 329 17.86 -19.34 4.50
C GLU A 329 19.14 -18.47 4.48
N ALA A 330 20.28 -19.04 4.09
CA ALA A 330 21.52 -18.28 3.93
C ALA A 330 21.46 -17.33 2.73
N GLN A 331 20.88 -17.75 1.61
CA GLN A 331 20.65 -16.88 0.45
C GLN A 331 19.61 -15.81 0.74
N GLN A 332 18.54 -16.13 1.50
CA GLN A 332 17.58 -15.12 1.97
C GLN A 332 18.32 -13.99 2.71
N ALA A 333 19.23 -14.33 3.61
CA ALA A 333 20.04 -13.36 4.36
C ALA A 333 20.96 -12.56 3.43
N GLU A 334 21.72 -13.23 2.58
CA GLU A 334 22.64 -12.61 1.62
C GLU A 334 21.90 -11.64 0.69
N TYR A 335 20.78 -12.08 0.12
CA TYR A 335 20.03 -11.28 -0.85
C TYR A 335 19.41 -10.03 -0.22
N LEU A 336 18.86 -10.11 0.99
CA LEU A 336 18.37 -8.95 1.72
C LEU A 336 19.47 -7.90 1.95
N ILE A 337 20.66 -8.33 2.38
CA ILE A 337 21.79 -7.41 2.63
C ILE A 337 22.30 -6.78 1.32
N ARG A 338 22.41 -7.58 0.26
CA ARG A 338 22.83 -7.08 -1.06
C ARG A 338 21.81 -6.13 -1.65
N ALA A 339 20.50 -6.40 -1.52
CA ALA A 339 19.43 -5.51 -1.94
C ALA A 339 19.52 -4.14 -1.25
N ILE A 340 19.74 -4.14 0.07
CA ILE A 340 19.93 -2.91 0.84
C ILE A 340 21.20 -2.17 0.39
N ALA A 341 22.28 -2.88 0.09
CA ALA A 341 23.51 -2.28 -0.41
C ALA A 341 23.31 -1.61 -1.78
N ILE A 342 22.58 -2.26 -2.70
CA ILE A 342 22.20 -1.69 -4.01
C ILE A 342 21.36 -0.43 -3.80
N ALA A 343 20.35 -0.49 -2.95
CA ALA A 343 19.47 0.62 -2.65
C ALA A 343 20.26 1.85 -2.16
N ARG A 344 21.16 1.65 -1.21
CA ARG A 344 22.02 2.72 -0.68
C ARG A 344 22.97 3.31 -1.72
N ALA A 345 23.53 2.47 -2.56
CA ALA A 345 24.54 2.90 -3.53
C ALA A 345 23.93 3.56 -4.78
N SER A 346 22.74 3.10 -5.21
CA SER A 346 22.24 3.37 -6.56
C SER A 346 20.91 4.11 -6.60
N TRP A 347 20.11 4.12 -5.52
CA TRP A 347 18.74 4.66 -5.53
C TRP A 347 18.55 5.84 -4.56
N PRO A 348 19.07 7.04 -4.88
CA PRO A 348 18.93 8.22 -4.01
C PRO A 348 17.47 8.68 -3.86
N TRP A 349 16.58 8.16 -4.69
CA TRP A 349 15.14 8.39 -4.65
C TRP A 349 14.38 7.41 -3.74
N LEU A 350 15.04 6.40 -3.19
CA LEU A 350 14.41 5.45 -2.27
C LEU A 350 14.40 6.02 -0.85
N GLY A 351 13.22 6.06 -0.21
CA GLY A 351 13.06 6.62 1.12
C GLY A 351 13.00 5.59 2.25
N ALA A 352 12.40 4.43 1.99
CA ALA A 352 12.25 3.37 3.00
C ALA A 352 12.19 1.98 2.38
N LEU A 353 12.54 0.97 3.20
CA LEU A 353 12.40 -0.45 2.87
C LEU A 353 11.74 -1.17 4.05
N PHE A 354 10.66 -1.91 3.77
CA PHE A 354 9.96 -2.74 4.75
C PHE A 354 10.10 -4.21 4.37
N VAL A 355 10.83 -4.98 5.19
CA VAL A 355 11.01 -6.41 4.93
C VAL A 355 9.67 -7.13 5.06
N TRP A 356 9.30 -7.89 4.06
CA TRP A 356 8.20 -8.84 4.08
C TRP A 356 8.76 -10.23 4.37
N ASN A 357 8.56 -10.84 5.57
CA ASN A 357 7.95 -10.27 6.77
C ASN A 357 8.76 -10.68 8.02
N LEU A 358 8.50 -10.05 9.18
CA LEU A 358 9.24 -10.36 10.39
C LEU A 358 8.83 -11.70 11.02
N ASN A 359 7.53 -11.86 11.38
CA ASN A 359 7.09 -12.85 12.38
C ASN A 359 5.85 -13.66 11.99
N TYR A 360 5.44 -13.65 10.74
CA TYR A 360 4.21 -14.35 10.34
C TYR A 360 4.30 -15.86 10.62
N ALA A 361 5.45 -16.51 10.41
CA ALA A 361 5.65 -17.91 10.75
C ALA A 361 5.47 -18.22 12.25
N ALA A 362 5.61 -17.23 13.12
CA ALA A 362 5.42 -17.39 14.56
C ALA A 362 3.98 -17.12 15.01
N THR A 363 3.05 -16.88 14.09
CA THR A 363 1.63 -16.65 14.39
C THR A 363 0.84 -17.97 14.35
N PRO A 364 -0.14 -18.17 15.23
CA PRO A 364 -0.86 -19.44 15.33
C PRO A 364 -1.66 -19.82 14.08
N ASN A 365 -2.03 -18.83 13.25
CA ASN A 365 -2.93 -19.01 12.11
C ASN A 365 -2.21 -19.16 10.77
N ILE A 366 -0.89 -19.02 10.72
CA ILE A 366 -0.09 -19.15 9.52
C ILE A 366 0.53 -20.53 9.51
N LEU A 367 0.13 -21.35 8.57
CA LEU A 367 0.63 -22.72 8.42
C LEU A 367 1.92 -22.73 7.57
N PRO A 368 2.77 -23.77 7.69
CA PRO A 368 3.95 -23.92 6.84
C PRO A 368 3.67 -23.98 5.33
N THR A 369 2.42 -24.23 4.94
CA THR A 369 1.92 -24.22 3.56
C THR A 369 1.39 -22.85 3.10
N ASP A 370 1.31 -21.88 4.01
CA ASP A 370 0.95 -20.49 3.67
C ASP A 370 2.19 -19.78 3.09
N GLU A 371 2.02 -19.02 2.03
CA GLU A 371 3.12 -18.29 1.38
C GLU A 371 3.85 -17.37 2.37
N LYS A 372 3.13 -16.72 3.29
CA LYS A 372 3.69 -15.79 4.29
C LYS A 372 4.69 -16.45 5.24
N TYR A 373 4.56 -17.77 5.44
CA TYR A 373 5.46 -18.51 6.31
C TYR A 373 6.90 -18.56 5.76
N ALA A 374 7.04 -18.81 4.45
CA ALA A 374 8.34 -18.91 3.80
C ALA A 374 9.11 -17.57 3.79
N TRP A 375 8.40 -16.45 3.72
CA TRP A 375 8.98 -15.11 3.73
C TRP A 375 9.44 -14.65 5.11
N SER A 376 8.94 -15.27 6.19
CA SER A 376 9.26 -14.86 7.55
C SER A 376 10.76 -15.01 7.86
N ILE A 377 11.35 -14.00 8.50
CA ILE A 377 12.76 -14.05 8.94
C ILE A 377 12.93 -14.55 10.37
N LEU A 378 11.83 -14.88 11.04
CA LEU A 378 11.78 -15.64 12.27
C LEU A 378 11.11 -17.00 12.01
N ARG A 379 11.47 -18.02 12.78
CA ARG A 379 10.82 -19.33 12.75
C ARG A 379 9.61 -19.35 13.71
N ALA A 380 8.80 -20.39 13.60
CA ALA A 380 7.60 -20.57 14.43
C ALA A 380 7.90 -20.60 15.94
N ASP A 381 9.07 -21.02 16.34
CA ASP A 381 9.55 -21.04 17.73
C ASP A 381 10.19 -19.71 18.16
N TRP A 382 10.11 -18.68 17.33
CA TRP A 382 10.75 -17.35 17.51
C TRP A 382 12.28 -17.35 17.40
N SER A 383 12.89 -18.46 17.03
CA SER A 383 14.31 -18.46 16.73
C SER A 383 14.61 -17.65 15.47
N ASN A 384 15.78 -17.03 15.43
CA ASN A 384 16.20 -16.18 14.32
C ASN A 384 16.59 -17.06 13.11
N ARG A 385 16.08 -16.73 11.91
CA ARG A 385 16.74 -17.16 10.68
C ARG A 385 18.04 -16.35 10.48
N PRO A 386 18.98 -16.81 9.65
CA PRO A 386 20.19 -16.04 9.31
C PRO A 386 19.88 -14.61 8.84
N ALA A 387 18.78 -14.43 8.11
CA ALA A 387 18.32 -13.12 7.63
C ALA A 387 18.09 -12.10 8.77
N PHE A 388 17.49 -12.52 9.88
CA PHE A 388 17.27 -11.63 11.02
C PHE A 388 18.61 -11.16 11.63
N ALA A 389 19.56 -12.09 11.83
CA ALA A 389 20.87 -11.75 12.38
C ALA A 389 21.62 -10.78 11.44
N ALA A 390 21.63 -11.05 10.15
CA ALA A 390 22.26 -10.18 9.16
C ALA A 390 21.67 -8.76 9.14
N LEU A 391 20.34 -8.65 9.21
CA LEU A 391 19.65 -7.35 9.26
C LEU A 391 19.91 -6.61 10.59
N ARG A 392 19.97 -7.32 11.72
CA ARG A 392 20.31 -6.73 13.01
C ARG A 392 21.72 -6.13 13.00
N ASP A 393 22.67 -6.84 12.43
CA ASP A 393 24.10 -6.47 12.43
C ASP A 393 24.43 -5.46 11.30
N LEU A 394 23.46 -5.13 10.44
CA LEU A 394 23.61 -4.13 9.38
C LEU A 394 23.76 -2.73 10.00
N PRO A 395 24.76 -1.91 9.60
CA PRO A 395 24.80 -0.50 9.95
C PRO A 395 23.53 0.25 9.50
N LYS A 396 22.92 1.01 10.40
CA LYS A 396 21.70 1.77 10.12
C LYS A 396 22.02 3.19 9.67
#